data_8d728e07e4e27dbcb2b2e17e7c280ebb
#
_entry.id   8d728e07e4e27dbcb2b2e17e7c280ebb
#
_cell.length_a   1.000
_cell.length_b   1.000
_cell.length_c   1.000
_cell.angle_alpha   90.00
_cell.angle_beta   90.00
_cell.angle_gamma   90.00
#
_symmetry.space_group_name_H-M   'P 1'
#
loop_
_entity.id
_entity.type
_entity.pdbx_description
1 polymer ?
#
loop_
_entity_poly.entity_id
_entity_poly.type
_entity_poly.pdbx_seq_one_letter_code
_entity_poly.pdbx_strand_id
1 'polypeptide(L)'
;MVAFIKRRKDFKTYASSEVVSYDVPLASIEDDVGTIILYNSTVTRGSEGDFLIMGGHIWVIDQVTPDEMQTTITVADIASAFDRPLPFVADGATIGDYLAQQLVDHYRDISDHSYRMPYLTITNLDKTEYLGPTVTDGLFNLRTYMRKVNRLRDVQVLFSVSQNKLNILIQPRQRPSHNIIFEDGTSQLLSRSYSRSSIAKVTAYQFGVGHTYYLSADGKVSTQEPVFRAEGKWEVLALEETEDLEEKVLDIFSQNSNSHKIEWRSTKPYELYDTVVLRLDGGLMSSYVSYIGISSADARFYYKSGELATTLTERLKGAKV
;
A
#
# COMPACT_ATOMS: atom_id res chain seq x y z
N MET A 1 23.79 -15.50 2.49
CA MET A 1 22.41 -15.48 3.08
C MET A 1 21.63 -16.62 2.47
N VAL A 2 20.75 -17.29 3.22
CA VAL A 2 19.95 -18.42 2.70
C VAL A 2 18.47 -18.00 2.67
N ALA A 3 17.80 -18.30 1.57
CA ALA A 3 16.36 -18.22 1.42
C ALA A 3 15.73 -19.61 1.63
N PHE A 4 14.61 -19.66 2.32
CA PHE A 4 13.80 -20.84 2.53
C PHE A 4 12.48 -20.69 1.81
N ILE A 5 12.08 -21.70 1.04
CA ILE A 5 10.82 -21.70 0.31
C ILE A 5 9.85 -22.66 1.03
N LYS A 6 8.68 -22.11 1.40
CA LYS A 6 7.63 -22.84 2.11
C LYS A 6 6.36 -22.90 1.26
N ARG A 7 5.75 -24.10 1.25
CA ARG A 7 4.47 -24.29 0.57
C ARG A 7 3.33 -23.53 1.23
N ARG A 8 2.51 -22.91 0.43
CA ARG A 8 1.32 -22.21 0.91
C ARG A 8 0.34 -23.12 1.67
N LYS A 9 0.13 -24.35 1.22
CA LYS A 9 -0.89 -25.26 1.78
C LYS A 9 -0.59 -25.78 3.20
N ASP A 10 0.68 -25.94 3.57
CA ASP A 10 1.08 -26.58 4.84
C ASP A 10 2.22 -25.88 5.58
N PHE A 11 2.77 -24.81 4.99
CA PHE A 11 3.88 -24.00 5.49
C PHE A 11 5.16 -24.78 5.74
N LYS A 12 5.32 -25.93 5.08
CA LYS A 12 6.53 -26.75 5.18
C LYS A 12 7.59 -26.24 4.21
N THR A 13 8.83 -26.16 4.69
CA THR A 13 9.98 -25.89 3.83
C THR A 13 10.22 -27.09 2.92
N TYR A 14 10.31 -26.85 1.61
CA TYR A 14 10.61 -27.87 0.63
C TYR A 14 11.84 -27.54 -0.22
N ALA A 15 12.31 -26.30 -0.18
CA ALA A 15 13.55 -25.89 -0.84
C ALA A 15 14.26 -24.84 0.03
N SER A 16 15.57 -24.79 -0.13
CA SER A 16 16.41 -23.72 0.39
C SER A 16 17.55 -23.46 -0.60
N SER A 17 17.98 -22.22 -0.71
CA SER A 17 19.03 -21.85 -1.65
C SER A 17 19.82 -20.65 -1.15
N GLU A 18 21.07 -20.53 -1.61
CA GLU A 18 21.87 -19.34 -1.38
C GLU A 18 21.36 -18.18 -2.21
N VAL A 19 21.32 -17.00 -1.59
CA VAL A 19 20.88 -15.75 -2.24
C VAL A 19 22.10 -15.10 -2.87
N VAL A 20 22.04 -14.88 -4.18
CA VAL A 20 23.07 -14.17 -4.95
C VAL A 20 22.87 -12.66 -4.79
N SER A 21 21.65 -12.19 -5.04
CA SER A 21 21.29 -10.78 -4.90
C SER A 21 19.79 -10.63 -4.64
N TYR A 22 19.40 -9.48 -4.11
CA TYR A 22 18.00 -9.13 -3.89
C TYR A 22 17.79 -7.62 -3.93
N ASP A 23 16.60 -7.24 -4.37
CA ASP A 23 16.04 -5.89 -4.28
C ASP A 23 14.53 -6.04 -4.10
N VAL A 24 14.06 -5.90 -2.86
CA VAL A 24 12.71 -6.32 -2.47
C VAL A 24 12.02 -5.32 -1.56
N PRO A 25 10.68 -5.16 -1.70
CA PRO A 25 9.87 -4.44 -0.74
C PRO A 25 9.79 -5.21 0.58
N LEU A 26 9.97 -4.53 1.70
CA LEU A 26 9.57 -5.01 3.02
C LEU A 26 8.12 -4.65 3.31
N ALA A 27 7.71 -3.46 2.89
CA ALA A 27 6.35 -2.97 3.00
C ALA A 27 6.09 -1.86 1.97
N SER A 28 4.90 -1.83 1.39
CA SER A 28 4.48 -0.82 0.43
C SER A 28 2.99 -0.52 0.54
N ILE A 29 2.63 0.74 0.24
CA ILE A 29 1.22 1.14 0.07
C ILE A 29 0.68 0.79 -1.32
N GLU A 30 1.58 0.56 -2.29
CA GLU A 30 1.29 0.14 -3.66
C GLU A 30 1.58 -1.36 -3.83
N ASP A 31 1.26 -1.88 -5.02
CA ASP A 31 1.51 -3.28 -5.36
C ASP A 31 2.92 -3.47 -5.94
N ASP A 32 3.93 -3.02 -5.15
CA ASP A 32 5.31 -3.18 -5.53
C ASP A 32 5.74 -4.66 -5.46
N VAL A 33 6.52 -5.04 -6.43
CA VAL A 33 7.19 -6.33 -6.50
C VAL A 33 8.71 -6.13 -6.43
N GLY A 34 9.39 -7.14 -5.95
CA GLY A 34 10.84 -7.14 -5.90
C GLY A 34 11.43 -8.39 -6.55
N THR A 35 12.76 -8.44 -6.61
CA THR A 35 13.47 -9.54 -7.25
C THR A 35 14.48 -10.15 -6.28
N ILE A 36 14.54 -11.49 -6.25
CA ILE A 36 15.54 -12.27 -5.53
C ILE A 36 16.18 -13.23 -6.53
N ILE A 37 17.49 -13.26 -6.58
CA ILE A 37 18.25 -14.20 -7.40
C ILE A 37 18.84 -15.26 -6.48
N LEU A 38 18.50 -16.52 -6.74
CA LEU A 38 18.98 -17.69 -6.01
C LEU A 38 20.02 -18.45 -6.84
N TYR A 39 21.04 -18.99 -6.18
CA TYR A 39 22.03 -19.82 -6.79
C TYR A 39 21.61 -21.28 -6.80
N ASN A 40 21.68 -21.95 -7.95
CA ASN A 40 21.43 -23.39 -8.13
C ASN A 40 20.16 -23.88 -7.39
N SER A 41 19.06 -23.17 -7.55
CA SER A 41 17.80 -23.40 -6.85
C SER A 41 16.99 -24.52 -7.48
N THR A 42 16.36 -25.35 -6.63
CA THR A 42 15.36 -26.34 -7.05
C THR A 42 13.96 -25.78 -7.18
N VAL A 43 13.80 -24.47 -7.01
CA VAL A 43 12.52 -23.78 -7.18
C VAL A 43 12.17 -23.74 -8.66
N THR A 44 10.96 -24.17 -9.00
CA THR A 44 10.49 -24.29 -10.38
C THR A 44 9.22 -23.47 -10.60
N ARG A 45 8.80 -23.34 -11.86
CA ARG A 45 7.44 -22.88 -12.18
C ARG A 45 6.42 -23.78 -11.48
N GLY A 46 5.42 -23.17 -10.88
CA GLY A 46 4.44 -23.83 -10.01
C GLY A 46 4.70 -23.63 -8.52
N SER A 47 5.73 -22.85 -8.18
CA SER A 47 5.96 -22.33 -6.83
C SER A 47 5.29 -20.96 -6.61
N GLU A 48 4.60 -20.42 -7.61
CA GLU A 48 3.86 -19.17 -7.52
C GLU A 48 2.76 -19.30 -6.45
N GLY A 49 2.67 -18.28 -5.60
CA GLY A 49 1.79 -18.28 -4.43
C GLY A 49 2.38 -18.91 -3.17
N ASP A 50 3.50 -19.63 -3.27
CA ASP A 50 4.26 -20.10 -2.10
C ASP A 50 5.02 -18.95 -1.42
N PHE A 51 5.64 -19.23 -0.27
CA PHE A 51 6.33 -18.21 0.51
C PHE A 51 7.85 -18.34 0.40
N LEU A 52 8.51 -17.20 0.26
CA LEU A 52 9.94 -17.09 0.40
C LEU A 52 10.27 -16.37 1.72
N ILE A 53 11.17 -16.95 2.51
CA ILE A 53 11.62 -16.42 3.80
C ILE A 53 13.13 -16.19 3.74
N MET A 54 13.55 -14.98 4.04
CA MET A 54 14.96 -14.59 4.03
C MET A 54 15.19 -13.48 5.07
N GLY A 55 16.22 -13.62 5.91
CA GLY A 55 16.58 -12.58 6.89
C GLY A 55 15.47 -12.25 7.91
N GLY A 56 14.56 -13.20 8.19
CA GLY A 56 13.41 -12.98 9.09
C GLY A 56 12.17 -12.35 8.42
N HIS A 57 12.28 -11.94 7.17
CA HIS A 57 11.17 -11.41 6.38
C HIS A 57 10.53 -12.49 5.52
N ILE A 58 9.28 -12.29 5.14
CA ILE A 58 8.48 -13.21 4.34
C ILE A 58 7.82 -12.49 3.17
N TRP A 59 7.84 -13.11 2.02
CA TRP A 59 7.19 -12.65 0.79
C TRP A 59 6.37 -13.76 0.16
N VAL A 60 5.48 -13.39 -0.74
CA VAL A 60 4.77 -14.31 -1.64
C VAL A 60 5.54 -14.36 -2.96
N ILE A 61 5.77 -15.55 -3.47
CA ILE A 61 6.37 -15.76 -4.78
C ILE A 61 5.32 -15.41 -5.84
N ASP A 62 5.62 -14.42 -6.66
CA ASP A 62 4.78 -13.96 -7.76
C ASP A 62 5.14 -14.69 -9.06
N GLN A 63 6.42 -14.74 -9.38
CA GLN A 63 6.92 -15.39 -10.60
C GLN A 63 8.25 -16.08 -10.36
N VAL A 64 8.49 -17.19 -11.07
CA VAL A 64 9.75 -17.92 -11.07
C VAL A 64 10.30 -18.04 -12.49
N THR A 65 11.52 -17.56 -12.68
CA THR A 65 12.25 -17.64 -13.95
C THR A 65 13.56 -18.41 -13.73
N PRO A 66 13.57 -19.74 -13.94
CA PRO A 66 14.77 -20.55 -13.80
C PRO A 66 15.74 -20.32 -14.97
N ASP A 67 17.03 -20.30 -14.66
CA ASP A 67 18.14 -20.33 -15.60
C ASP A 67 19.13 -21.44 -15.19
N GLU A 68 20.14 -21.73 -15.99
CA GLU A 68 21.06 -22.88 -15.78
C GLU A 68 21.72 -22.89 -14.41
N MET A 69 22.18 -21.76 -13.90
CA MET A 69 22.88 -21.66 -12.61
C MET A 69 22.16 -20.78 -11.59
N GLN A 70 21.15 -20.05 -12.00
CA GLN A 70 20.45 -19.09 -11.16
C GLN A 70 18.95 -19.18 -11.40
N THR A 71 18.19 -18.84 -10.37
CA THR A 71 16.74 -18.71 -10.48
C THR A 71 16.35 -17.31 -10.03
N THR A 72 15.74 -16.57 -10.93
CA THR A 72 15.18 -15.27 -10.61
C THR A 72 13.75 -15.44 -10.10
N ILE A 73 13.47 -14.94 -8.91
CA ILE A 73 12.16 -14.99 -8.27
C ILE A 73 11.66 -13.56 -8.10
N THR A 74 10.50 -13.26 -8.68
CA THR A 74 9.76 -12.05 -8.38
C THR A 74 8.90 -12.31 -7.16
N VAL A 75 8.92 -11.39 -6.20
CA VAL A 75 8.20 -11.51 -4.93
C VAL A 75 7.36 -10.28 -4.65
N ALA A 76 6.21 -10.49 -4.03
CA ALA A 76 5.34 -9.44 -3.51
C ALA A 76 5.33 -9.47 -1.97
N ASP A 77 4.88 -8.39 -1.33
CA ASP A 77 4.73 -8.35 0.13
C ASP A 77 3.78 -9.46 0.62
N ILE A 78 3.91 -9.88 1.89
CA ILE A 78 3.11 -10.96 2.46
C ILE A 78 1.61 -10.68 2.46
N ALA A 79 1.18 -9.42 2.50
CA ALA A 79 -0.24 -9.07 2.47
C ALA A 79 -0.91 -9.44 1.14
N SER A 80 -0.12 -9.63 0.06
CA SER A 80 -0.62 -10.13 -1.23
C SER A 80 -1.20 -11.55 -1.15
N ALA A 81 -0.81 -12.34 -0.13
CA ALA A 81 -1.44 -13.64 0.13
C ALA A 81 -2.95 -13.54 0.45
N PHE A 82 -3.40 -12.36 0.86
CA PHE A 82 -4.78 -12.06 1.27
C PHE A 82 -5.52 -11.19 0.23
N ASP A 83 -4.95 -11.08 -0.97
CA ASP A 83 -5.47 -10.27 -2.06
C ASP A 83 -6.45 -11.09 -2.91
N ARG A 84 -7.70 -11.17 -2.48
CA ARG A 84 -8.80 -11.74 -3.27
C ARG A 84 -10.13 -11.10 -2.90
N PRO A 85 -11.12 -11.10 -3.82
CA PRO A 85 -12.48 -10.69 -3.49
C PRO A 85 -13.09 -11.65 -2.45
N LEU A 86 -13.67 -11.08 -1.41
CA LEU A 86 -14.38 -11.80 -0.35
C LEU A 86 -15.82 -11.32 -0.27
N PRO A 87 -16.79 -12.19 0.02
CA PRO A 87 -18.16 -11.76 0.28
C PRO A 87 -18.18 -10.85 1.52
N PHE A 88 -18.92 -9.76 1.43
CA PHE A 88 -19.08 -8.84 2.53
C PHE A 88 -20.09 -9.38 3.53
N VAL A 89 -19.67 -9.43 4.79
CA VAL A 89 -20.54 -9.68 5.94
C VAL A 89 -20.31 -8.53 6.93
N ALA A 90 -21.36 -7.81 7.28
CA ALA A 90 -21.29 -6.75 8.28
C ALA A 90 -21.26 -7.40 9.66
N ASP A 91 -20.06 -7.61 10.19
CA ASP A 91 -19.86 -8.19 11.52
C ASP A 91 -18.57 -7.65 12.15
N GLY A 92 -18.58 -7.53 13.48
CA GLY A 92 -17.44 -7.12 14.27
C GLY A 92 -17.70 -5.87 15.14
N ALA A 93 -17.33 -5.96 16.41
CA ALA A 93 -17.41 -4.83 17.35
C ALA A 93 -16.25 -3.86 17.17
N THR A 94 -15.07 -4.36 16.75
CA THR A 94 -13.85 -3.58 16.51
C THR A 94 -13.26 -3.91 15.15
N ILE A 95 -12.36 -3.05 14.66
CA ILE A 95 -11.59 -3.31 13.43
C ILE A 95 -10.79 -4.60 13.57
N GLY A 96 -10.13 -4.78 14.71
CA GLY A 96 -9.32 -5.97 14.97
C GLY A 96 -10.14 -7.25 15.03
N ASP A 97 -11.34 -7.23 15.65
CA ASP A 97 -12.23 -8.39 15.68
C ASP A 97 -12.71 -8.75 14.27
N TYR A 98 -13.09 -7.75 13.48
CA TYR A 98 -13.48 -7.96 12.08
C TYR A 98 -12.35 -8.58 11.25
N LEU A 99 -11.14 -8.00 11.30
CA LEU A 99 -9.98 -8.54 10.57
C LEU A 99 -9.64 -9.97 11.00
N ALA A 100 -9.64 -10.24 12.32
CA ALA A 100 -9.37 -11.56 12.86
C ALA A 100 -10.39 -12.58 12.36
N GLN A 101 -11.68 -12.24 12.38
CA GLN A 101 -12.75 -13.11 11.90
C GLN A 101 -12.62 -13.39 10.40
N GLN A 102 -12.37 -12.37 9.56
CA GLN A 102 -12.18 -12.56 8.12
C GLN A 102 -10.97 -13.46 7.81
N LEU A 103 -9.87 -13.33 8.56
CA LEU A 103 -8.70 -14.19 8.41
C LEU A 103 -8.99 -15.64 8.82
N VAL A 104 -9.79 -15.84 9.87
CA VAL A 104 -10.22 -17.18 10.30
C VAL A 104 -11.12 -17.83 9.26
N ASP A 105 -12.20 -17.17 8.88
CA ASP A 105 -13.27 -17.75 8.06
C ASP A 105 -12.84 -18.00 6.62
N HIS A 106 -12.04 -17.09 6.07
CA HIS A 106 -11.69 -17.13 4.65
C HIS A 106 -10.30 -17.69 4.35
N TYR A 107 -9.45 -17.92 5.38
CA TYR A 107 -8.10 -18.43 5.16
C TYR A 107 -7.71 -19.56 6.11
N ARG A 108 -7.98 -19.49 7.42
CA ARG A 108 -7.56 -20.54 8.35
C ARG A 108 -8.47 -21.76 8.33
N ASP A 109 -9.76 -21.55 8.48
CA ASP A 109 -10.76 -22.59 8.72
C ASP A 109 -11.65 -22.90 7.50
N ILE A 110 -11.38 -22.25 6.37
CA ILE A 110 -12.11 -22.46 5.13
C ILE A 110 -11.97 -23.90 4.62
N SER A 111 -13.04 -24.45 4.07
CA SER A 111 -13.08 -25.79 3.46
C SER A 111 -12.34 -25.89 2.13
N ASP A 112 -12.26 -24.78 1.38
CA ASP A 112 -11.51 -24.74 0.13
C ASP A 112 -10.00 -24.82 0.37
N HIS A 113 -9.42 -25.97 -0.02
CA HIS A 113 -8.02 -26.28 0.16
C HIS A 113 -7.07 -25.32 -0.59
N SER A 114 -7.52 -24.65 -1.65
CA SER A 114 -6.71 -23.73 -2.45
C SER A 114 -6.31 -22.47 -1.68
N TYR A 115 -7.17 -22.05 -0.75
CA TYR A 115 -6.95 -20.83 0.05
C TYR A 115 -6.65 -21.11 1.51
N ARG A 116 -6.78 -22.38 1.93
CA ARG A 116 -6.63 -22.76 3.32
C ARG A 116 -5.21 -22.61 3.82
N MET A 117 -5.05 -21.90 4.94
CA MET A 117 -3.78 -21.67 5.65
C MET A 117 -3.93 -22.09 7.14
N PRO A 118 -3.99 -23.37 7.46
CA PRO A 118 -4.27 -23.84 8.82
C PRO A 118 -3.17 -23.51 9.84
N TYR A 119 -2.03 -23.06 9.37
CA TYR A 119 -0.87 -22.63 10.17
C TYR A 119 -0.93 -21.16 10.60
N LEU A 120 -2.00 -20.41 10.26
CA LEU A 120 -2.18 -19.03 10.72
C LEU A 120 -2.41 -19.02 12.24
N THR A 121 -1.66 -18.16 12.92
CA THR A 121 -1.91 -17.79 14.31
C THR A 121 -2.24 -16.30 14.34
N ILE A 122 -3.44 -15.96 14.79
CA ILE A 122 -3.95 -14.59 14.75
C ILE A 122 -4.08 -14.10 16.19
N THR A 123 -3.46 -12.95 16.47
CA THR A 123 -3.54 -12.26 17.75
C THR A 123 -4.12 -10.87 17.53
N ASN A 124 -5.23 -10.57 18.19
CA ASN A 124 -5.86 -9.26 18.13
C ASN A 124 -5.65 -8.50 19.45
N LEU A 125 -4.99 -7.37 19.40
CA LEU A 125 -4.83 -6.40 20.50
C LEU A 125 -5.55 -5.09 20.22
N ASP A 126 -6.15 -4.93 19.04
CA ASP A 126 -6.86 -3.72 18.63
C ASP A 126 -8.25 -3.66 19.27
N LYS A 127 -8.64 -2.44 19.67
CA LYS A 127 -9.95 -2.12 20.24
C LYS A 127 -10.60 -0.93 19.54
N THR A 128 -10.07 -0.53 18.40
CA THR A 128 -10.58 0.60 17.63
C THR A 128 -11.97 0.29 17.09
N GLU A 129 -12.86 1.26 17.17
CA GLU A 129 -14.22 1.15 16.65
C GLU A 129 -14.24 0.69 15.18
N TYR A 130 -15.17 -0.18 14.85
CA TYR A 130 -15.32 -0.77 13.54
C TYR A 130 -15.49 0.29 12.44
N LEU A 131 -14.67 0.17 11.42
CA LEU A 131 -14.79 0.92 10.17
C LEU A 131 -14.98 -0.11 9.04
N GLY A 132 -16.17 -0.15 8.48
CA GLY A 132 -16.51 -1.07 7.39
C GLY A 132 -15.55 -0.96 6.18
N PRO A 133 -15.33 -2.06 5.45
CA PRO A 133 -14.63 -2.02 4.18
C PRO A 133 -15.44 -1.24 3.12
N THR A 134 -14.75 -0.82 2.07
CA THR A 134 -15.44 -0.38 0.85
C THR A 134 -15.89 -1.62 0.10
N VAL A 135 -17.18 -1.68 -0.21
CA VAL A 135 -17.82 -2.84 -0.84
C VAL A 135 -18.22 -2.48 -2.26
N THR A 136 -17.85 -3.33 -3.22
CA THR A 136 -18.30 -3.23 -4.60
C THR A 136 -19.02 -4.53 -4.97
N ASP A 137 -20.26 -4.43 -5.40
CA ASP A 137 -21.11 -5.60 -5.76
C ASP A 137 -21.19 -6.68 -4.68
N GLY A 138 -21.22 -6.28 -3.40
CA GLY A 138 -21.24 -7.21 -2.26
C GLY A 138 -19.90 -7.87 -1.96
N LEU A 139 -18.83 -7.46 -2.61
CA LEU A 139 -17.49 -7.97 -2.41
C LEU A 139 -16.55 -6.89 -1.83
N PHE A 140 -15.56 -7.31 -1.07
CA PHE A 140 -14.45 -6.46 -0.62
C PHE A 140 -13.12 -7.20 -0.73
N ASN A 141 -12.01 -6.45 -0.61
CA ASN A 141 -10.66 -7.01 -0.63
C ASN A 141 -9.99 -6.81 0.73
N LEU A 142 -9.54 -7.90 1.36
CA LEU A 142 -8.98 -7.87 2.70
C LEU A 142 -7.64 -7.12 2.77
N ARG A 143 -6.77 -7.29 1.77
CA ARG A 143 -5.51 -6.55 1.66
C ARG A 143 -5.75 -5.03 1.59
N THR A 144 -6.67 -4.62 0.74
CA THR A 144 -7.07 -3.21 0.61
C THR A 144 -7.65 -2.69 1.92
N TYR A 145 -8.45 -3.51 2.63
CA TYR A 145 -9.00 -3.13 3.92
C TYR A 145 -7.91 -2.97 5.00
N MET A 146 -6.94 -3.89 5.08
CA MET A 146 -5.78 -3.75 5.98
C MET A 146 -5.02 -2.43 5.76
N ARG A 147 -4.78 -2.08 4.50
CA ARG A 147 -4.14 -0.80 4.12
C ARG A 147 -4.99 0.40 4.53
N LYS A 148 -6.30 0.34 4.29
CA LYS A 148 -7.26 1.39 4.64
C LYS A 148 -7.27 1.66 6.15
N VAL A 149 -7.37 0.64 6.98
CA VAL A 149 -7.45 0.81 8.44
C VAL A 149 -6.10 1.24 9.03
N ASN A 150 -4.98 0.79 8.46
CA ASN A 150 -3.67 1.30 8.83
C ASN A 150 -3.59 2.81 8.55
N ARG A 151 -4.02 3.25 7.37
CA ARG A 151 -3.97 4.66 6.97
C ARG A 151 -4.91 5.56 7.77
N LEU A 152 -6.16 5.12 8.01
CA LEU A 152 -7.23 5.99 8.52
C LEU A 152 -7.50 5.84 10.01
N ARG A 153 -7.08 4.74 10.64
CA ARG A 153 -7.43 4.40 12.02
C ARG A 153 -6.26 3.94 12.86
N ASP A 154 -5.04 4.02 12.32
CA ASP A 154 -3.83 3.62 13.04
C ASP A 154 -3.87 2.18 13.57
N VAL A 155 -4.51 1.28 12.81
CA VAL A 155 -4.52 -0.15 13.09
C VAL A 155 -3.57 -0.84 12.12
N GLN A 156 -2.51 -1.43 12.64
CA GLN A 156 -1.53 -2.16 11.83
C GLN A 156 -1.70 -3.67 11.92
N VAL A 157 -1.39 -4.34 10.82
CA VAL A 157 -1.31 -5.79 10.72
C VAL A 157 0.13 -6.18 10.45
N LEU A 158 0.75 -6.85 11.40
CA LEU A 158 2.14 -7.30 11.32
C LEU A 158 2.21 -8.80 11.07
N PHE A 159 3.16 -9.20 10.25
CA PHE A 159 3.41 -10.59 9.90
C PHE A 159 4.77 -11.04 10.41
N SER A 160 4.82 -12.20 11.02
CA SER A 160 6.08 -12.81 11.45
C SER A 160 6.02 -14.32 11.34
N VAL A 161 7.19 -14.94 11.24
CA VAL A 161 7.32 -16.39 11.13
C VAL A 161 7.96 -16.94 12.39
N SER A 162 7.32 -17.92 13.01
CA SER A 162 7.89 -18.71 14.09
C SER A 162 7.68 -20.20 13.84
N GLN A 163 8.75 -20.97 13.86
CA GLN A 163 8.70 -22.41 13.58
C GLN A 163 7.97 -22.70 12.24
N ASN A 164 6.80 -23.34 12.30
CA ASN A 164 5.96 -23.66 11.15
C ASN A 164 4.64 -22.88 11.16
N LYS A 165 4.63 -21.68 11.73
CA LYS A 165 3.45 -20.83 11.83
C LYS A 165 3.71 -19.46 11.21
N LEU A 166 2.71 -18.94 10.54
CA LEU A 166 2.62 -17.55 10.15
C LEU A 166 1.79 -16.82 11.19
N ASN A 167 2.44 -15.94 11.95
CA ASN A 167 1.77 -15.17 13.00
C ASN A 167 1.31 -13.83 12.42
N ILE A 168 0.08 -13.49 12.70
CA ILE A 168 -0.56 -12.22 12.34
C ILE A 168 -0.92 -11.52 13.64
N LEU A 169 -0.35 -10.34 13.84
CA LEU A 169 -0.63 -9.48 14.98
C LEU A 169 -1.38 -8.25 14.50
N ILE A 170 -2.59 -8.05 15.01
CA ILE A 170 -3.43 -6.87 14.75
C ILE A 170 -3.36 -6.01 16.01
N GLN A 171 -2.86 -4.79 15.87
CA GLN A 171 -2.66 -3.90 17.02
C GLN A 171 -2.82 -2.43 16.66
N PRO A 172 -3.17 -1.56 17.64
CA PRO A 172 -3.11 -0.13 17.46
C PRO A 172 -1.65 0.30 17.26
N ARG A 173 -1.47 1.38 16.50
CA ARG A 173 -0.18 1.93 16.18
C ARG A 173 -0.10 3.40 16.55
N GLN A 174 1.02 3.82 17.12
CA GLN A 174 1.39 5.22 17.20
C GLN A 174 2.17 5.60 15.96
N ARG A 175 1.87 6.77 15.38
CA ARG A 175 2.61 7.33 14.24
C ARG A 175 3.59 8.38 14.74
N PRO A 176 4.84 8.03 14.97
CA PRO A 176 5.84 9.01 15.31
C PRO A 176 6.11 9.94 14.13
N SER A 177 6.47 11.17 14.43
CA SER A 177 7.00 12.13 13.46
C SER A 177 8.50 12.15 13.55
N HIS A 178 9.19 11.97 12.42
CA HIS A 178 10.63 11.90 12.35
C HIS A 178 11.18 13.07 11.53
N ASN A 179 12.17 13.77 12.08
CA ASN A 179 12.93 14.76 11.32
C ASN A 179 14.06 14.06 10.57
N ILE A 180 14.05 14.16 9.26
CA ILE A 180 15.07 13.58 8.39
C ILE A 180 15.99 14.69 7.89
N ILE A 181 17.26 14.60 8.28
CA ILE A 181 18.32 15.52 7.90
C ILE A 181 19.32 14.73 7.05
N PHE A 182 19.47 15.10 5.78
CA PHE A 182 20.34 14.36 4.86
C PHE A 182 21.83 14.66 5.07
N GLU A 183 22.15 15.76 5.75
CA GLU A 183 23.52 16.16 6.03
C GLU A 183 24.15 15.46 7.25
N ASP A 184 23.37 14.71 8.05
CA ASP A 184 23.88 14.04 9.26
C ASP A 184 24.57 12.69 8.99
N GLY A 185 24.62 12.25 7.74
CA GLY A 185 25.26 11.00 7.31
C GLY A 185 24.43 9.73 7.59
N THR A 186 23.34 9.83 8.34
CA THR A 186 22.45 8.67 8.63
C THR A 186 21.46 8.42 7.50
N SER A 187 21.10 9.46 6.78
CA SER A 187 20.17 9.43 5.66
C SER A 187 20.78 10.07 4.41
N GLN A 188 20.43 9.56 3.25
CA GLN A 188 20.90 10.04 1.95
C GLN A 188 19.72 10.22 1.00
N LEU A 189 19.59 11.42 0.46
CA LEU A 189 18.66 11.70 -0.64
C LEU A 189 19.18 11.03 -1.93
N LEU A 190 18.32 10.29 -2.60
CA LEU A 190 18.64 9.61 -3.87
C LEU A 190 18.01 10.35 -5.05
N SER A 191 16.71 10.59 -4.98
CA SER A 191 15.98 11.28 -6.03
C SER A 191 14.87 12.16 -5.46
N ARG A 192 14.49 13.15 -6.23
CA ARG A 192 13.37 14.03 -5.95
C ARG A 192 12.65 14.34 -7.25
N SER A 193 11.39 14.04 -7.31
CA SER A 193 10.53 14.48 -8.40
C SER A 193 9.30 15.18 -7.84
N TYR A 194 8.84 16.16 -8.58
CA TYR A 194 7.61 16.87 -8.30
C TYR A 194 6.72 16.79 -9.54
N SER A 195 5.54 16.23 -9.39
CA SER A 195 4.52 16.29 -10.42
C SER A 195 3.29 16.98 -9.85
N ARG A 196 2.80 17.96 -10.58
CA ARG A 196 1.55 18.64 -10.28
C ARG A 196 0.57 18.27 -11.39
N SER A 197 -0.41 17.46 -11.07
CA SER A 197 -1.61 17.28 -11.88
C SER A 197 -2.72 18.06 -11.18
N SER A 198 -2.98 19.29 -11.63
CA SER A 198 -4.07 20.08 -11.09
C SER A 198 -5.00 20.51 -12.22
N ILE A 199 -6.28 20.21 -12.04
CA ILE A 199 -7.37 20.70 -12.86
C ILE A 199 -8.02 21.84 -12.08
N ALA A 200 -8.08 23.03 -12.65
CA ALA A 200 -8.62 24.21 -12.01
C ALA A 200 -10.00 24.60 -12.56
N LYS A 201 -10.36 24.03 -13.72
CA LYS A 201 -11.61 24.30 -14.42
C LYS A 201 -12.08 23.03 -15.12
N VAL A 202 -13.34 22.68 -14.98
CA VAL A 202 -13.99 21.59 -15.70
C VAL A 202 -15.20 22.15 -16.44
N THR A 203 -15.34 21.83 -17.73
CA THR A 203 -16.58 22.06 -18.49
C THR A 203 -17.13 20.71 -18.90
N ALA A 204 -18.27 20.35 -18.34
CA ALA A 204 -18.96 19.11 -18.62
C ALA A 204 -20.18 19.37 -19.52
N TYR A 205 -20.27 18.67 -20.63
CA TYR A 205 -21.38 18.73 -21.57
C TYR A 205 -22.33 17.56 -21.31
N GLN A 206 -23.59 17.87 -21.00
CA GLN A 206 -24.67 16.90 -20.88
C GLN A 206 -25.90 17.45 -21.59
N PHE A 207 -26.63 16.65 -22.36
CA PHE A 207 -27.75 17.05 -23.19
C PHE A 207 -27.44 18.22 -24.17
N GLY A 208 -26.15 18.33 -24.60
CA GLY A 208 -25.71 19.41 -25.46
C GLY A 208 -25.50 20.75 -24.75
N VAL A 209 -25.69 20.82 -23.44
CA VAL A 209 -25.47 22.01 -22.61
C VAL A 209 -24.15 21.88 -21.85
N GLY A 210 -23.30 22.91 -21.94
CA GLY A 210 -22.03 22.98 -21.21
C GLY A 210 -22.19 23.60 -19.82
N HIS A 211 -21.81 22.87 -18.80
CA HIS A 211 -21.78 23.33 -17.40
C HIS A 211 -20.33 23.50 -16.97
N THR A 212 -19.97 24.71 -16.53
CA THR A 212 -18.58 25.00 -16.14
C THR A 212 -18.46 25.13 -14.63
N TYR A 213 -17.45 24.48 -14.09
CA TYR A 213 -17.10 24.48 -12.69
C TYR A 213 -15.65 24.92 -12.49
N TYR A 214 -15.39 25.58 -11.39
CA TYR A 214 -14.09 26.11 -11.01
C TYR A 214 -13.68 25.60 -9.66
N LEU A 215 -12.39 25.35 -9.49
CA LEU A 215 -11.77 25.09 -8.20
C LEU A 215 -11.12 26.36 -7.68
N SER A 216 -11.50 26.80 -6.49
CA SER A 216 -10.85 27.91 -5.80
C SER A 216 -9.53 27.49 -5.14
N ALA A 217 -8.69 28.46 -4.79
CA ALA A 217 -7.41 28.21 -4.14
C ALA A 217 -7.55 27.54 -2.76
N ASP A 218 -8.69 27.70 -2.08
CA ASP A 218 -9.05 27.05 -0.81
C ASP A 218 -9.73 25.68 -1.00
N GLY A 219 -9.81 25.19 -2.26
CA GLY A 219 -10.31 23.84 -2.57
C GLY A 219 -11.83 23.74 -2.71
N LYS A 220 -12.58 24.84 -2.77
CA LYS A 220 -14.03 24.80 -3.00
C LYS A 220 -14.36 24.75 -4.48
N VAL A 221 -15.37 23.98 -4.82
CA VAL A 221 -15.92 23.90 -6.18
C VAL A 221 -17.11 24.84 -6.31
N SER A 222 -17.14 25.61 -7.39
CA SER A 222 -18.18 26.60 -7.68
C SER A 222 -18.48 26.69 -9.19
N THR A 223 -19.73 27.00 -9.55
CA THR A 223 -20.12 27.33 -10.92
C THR A 223 -19.78 28.76 -11.31
N GLN A 224 -19.48 29.61 -10.33
CA GLN A 224 -18.99 30.98 -10.58
C GLN A 224 -17.48 31.02 -10.46
N GLU A 225 -16.80 31.72 -11.33
CA GLU A 225 -15.35 31.88 -11.30
C GLU A 225 -14.93 32.62 -10.02
N PRO A 226 -14.14 31.97 -9.14
CA PRO A 226 -13.72 32.58 -7.87
C PRO A 226 -12.62 33.61 -8.11
N VAL A 227 -12.56 34.65 -7.24
CA VAL A 227 -11.52 35.68 -7.29
C VAL A 227 -10.11 35.07 -7.17
N PHE A 228 -9.97 34.06 -6.32
CA PHE A 228 -8.75 33.29 -6.16
C PHE A 228 -8.97 31.86 -6.66
N ARG A 229 -8.70 31.66 -7.94
CA ARG A 229 -8.80 30.35 -8.59
C ARG A 229 -7.55 29.50 -8.28
N ALA A 230 -7.74 28.20 -8.16
CA ALA A 230 -6.62 27.26 -8.14
C ALA A 230 -5.86 27.35 -9.49
N GLU A 231 -4.56 27.13 -9.44
CA GLU A 231 -3.76 26.99 -10.67
C GLU A 231 -3.92 25.58 -11.22
N GLY A 232 -4.09 25.45 -12.52
CA GLY A 232 -4.23 24.14 -13.15
C GLY A 232 -4.79 24.20 -14.56
N LYS A 233 -5.01 23.01 -15.12
CA LYS A 233 -5.55 22.80 -16.48
C LYS A 233 -7.06 23.01 -16.51
N TRP A 234 -7.55 23.22 -17.71
CA TRP A 234 -8.96 23.15 -18.03
C TRP A 234 -9.26 21.78 -18.65
N GLU A 235 -10.20 21.03 -18.07
CA GLU A 235 -10.69 19.75 -18.56
C GLU A 235 -12.06 19.91 -19.19
N VAL A 236 -12.31 19.18 -20.26
CA VAL A 236 -13.60 19.17 -20.96
C VAL A 236 -14.09 17.74 -21.07
N LEU A 237 -15.33 17.50 -20.64
CA LEU A 237 -15.97 16.17 -20.62
C LEU A 237 -17.24 16.18 -21.44
N ALA A 238 -17.57 15.04 -22.01
CA ALA A 238 -18.92 14.69 -22.46
C ALA A 238 -19.48 13.62 -21.54
N LEU A 239 -20.65 13.86 -20.97
CA LEU A 239 -21.33 12.92 -20.07
C LEU A 239 -22.52 12.27 -20.76
N GLU A 240 -22.78 11.02 -20.38
CA GLU A 240 -24.01 10.35 -20.79
C GLU A 240 -25.21 10.89 -20.00
N GLU A 241 -26.41 10.71 -20.55
CA GLU A 241 -27.67 11.22 -19.95
C GLU A 241 -27.95 10.68 -18.55
N THR A 242 -27.43 9.51 -18.23
CA THR A 242 -27.62 8.80 -16.95
C THR A 242 -26.58 9.12 -15.91
N GLU A 243 -25.52 9.83 -16.25
CA GLU A 243 -24.43 10.16 -15.34
C GLU A 243 -24.78 11.38 -14.47
N ASP A 244 -24.41 11.35 -13.18
CA ASP A 244 -24.54 12.49 -12.30
C ASP A 244 -23.43 13.50 -12.58
N LEU A 245 -23.83 14.69 -13.05
CA LEU A 245 -22.93 15.76 -13.47
C LEU A 245 -22.04 16.26 -12.31
N GLU A 246 -22.64 16.48 -11.13
CA GLU A 246 -21.90 17.03 -9.99
C GLU A 246 -20.92 15.98 -9.42
N GLU A 247 -21.34 14.73 -9.32
CA GLU A 247 -20.49 13.65 -8.86
C GLU A 247 -19.26 13.47 -9.75
N LYS A 248 -19.44 13.47 -11.08
CA LYS A 248 -18.35 13.33 -12.04
C LYS A 248 -17.38 14.53 -12.01
N VAL A 249 -17.89 15.74 -11.89
CA VAL A 249 -17.05 16.94 -11.76
C VAL A 249 -16.26 16.92 -10.46
N LEU A 250 -16.91 16.53 -9.35
CA LEU A 250 -16.22 16.38 -8.06
C LEU A 250 -15.16 15.28 -8.09
N ASP A 251 -15.43 14.17 -8.77
CA ASP A 251 -14.45 13.08 -8.95
C ASP A 251 -13.21 13.59 -9.68
N ILE A 252 -13.38 14.36 -10.77
CA ILE A 252 -12.24 14.95 -11.51
C ILE A 252 -11.44 15.92 -10.64
N PHE A 253 -12.09 16.82 -9.92
CA PHE A 253 -11.36 17.70 -9.01
C PHE A 253 -10.70 16.92 -7.85
N SER A 254 -11.27 15.78 -7.45
CA SER A 254 -10.69 14.91 -6.45
C SER A 254 -9.39 14.25 -6.90
N GLN A 255 -9.22 14.06 -8.21
CA GLN A 255 -7.99 13.53 -8.82
C GLN A 255 -6.86 14.56 -8.86
N ASN A 256 -7.12 15.83 -8.50
CA ASN A 256 -6.08 16.82 -8.36
C ASN A 256 -5.04 16.36 -7.32
N SER A 257 -3.85 16.08 -7.81
CA SER A 257 -2.76 15.60 -6.99
C SER A 257 -1.53 16.47 -7.12
N ASN A 258 -1.00 16.88 -5.99
CA ASN A 258 0.39 17.30 -5.92
C ASN A 258 1.16 16.11 -5.40
N SER A 259 1.90 15.41 -6.25
CA SER A 259 2.76 14.34 -5.79
C SER A 259 4.20 14.82 -5.70
N HIS A 260 4.75 14.80 -4.50
CA HIS A 260 6.18 14.84 -4.28
C HIS A 260 6.65 13.40 -4.12
N LYS A 261 7.47 12.94 -5.03
CA LYS A 261 8.14 11.65 -4.92
C LYS A 261 9.56 11.90 -4.46
N ILE A 262 9.89 11.41 -3.29
CA ILE A 262 11.22 11.51 -2.70
C ILE A 262 11.70 10.10 -2.38
N GLU A 263 12.84 9.76 -2.93
CA GLU A 263 13.52 8.50 -2.68
C GLU A 263 14.78 8.77 -1.86
N TRP A 264 14.97 7.99 -0.81
CA TRP A 264 16.07 8.19 0.11
C TRP A 264 16.47 6.88 0.78
N ARG A 265 17.65 6.85 1.37
CA ARG A 265 18.14 5.72 2.16
C ARG A 265 18.46 6.16 3.57
N SER A 266 18.30 5.23 4.53
CA SER A 266 18.70 5.47 5.92
C SER A 266 19.16 4.19 6.61
N THR A 267 20.06 4.34 7.57
CA THR A 267 20.43 3.28 8.52
C THR A 267 19.39 3.11 9.62
N LYS A 268 18.53 4.11 9.84
CA LYS A 268 17.45 4.07 10.84
C LYS A 268 16.23 3.35 10.25
N PRO A 269 15.58 2.49 11.00
CA PRO A 269 14.32 1.90 10.60
C PRO A 269 13.16 2.90 10.76
N TYR A 270 12.28 2.96 9.76
CA TYR A 270 11.01 3.67 9.80
C TYR A 270 9.93 2.69 9.32
N GLU A 271 8.68 2.97 9.65
CA GLU A 271 7.55 2.14 9.25
C GLU A 271 6.65 2.84 8.23
N LEU A 272 5.82 2.06 7.51
CA LEU A 272 4.82 2.64 6.60
C LEU A 272 3.91 3.62 7.34
N TYR A 273 3.60 4.71 6.68
CA TYR A 273 2.80 5.82 7.21
C TYR A 273 3.43 6.61 8.37
N ASP A 274 4.66 6.34 8.79
CA ASP A 274 5.37 7.27 9.68
C ASP A 274 5.43 8.65 9.03
N THR A 275 5.11 9.67 9.80
CA THR A 275 5.28 11.04 9.34
C THR A 275 6.75 11.39 9.30
N VAL A 276 7.23 11.89 8.18
CA VAL A 276 8.60 12.35 8.01
C VAL A 276 8.62 13.83 7.64
N VAL A 277 9.43 14.59 8.32
CA VAL A 277 9.72 15.99 8.00
C VAL A 277 11.10 16.02 7.36
N LEU A 278 11.11 16.23 6.05
CA LEU A 278 12.30 16.21 5.22
C LEU A 278 12.83 17.63 5.06
N ARG A 279 14.11 17.86 5.41
CA ARG A 279 14.77 19.12 5.15
C ARG A 279 15.41 19.11 3.78
N LEU A 280 14.91 19.94 2.87
CA LEU A 280 15.32 20.00 1.46
C LEU A 280 15.50 21.47 1.03
N ASP A 281 16.68 21.82 0.50
CA ASP A 281 16.97 23.13 -0.10
C ASP A 281 16.56 24.33 0.78
N GLY A 282 16.76 24.22 2.10
CA GLY A 282 16.41 25.26 3.06
C GLY A 282 14.92 25.32 3.44
N GLY A 283 14.08 24.43 2.91
CA GLY A 283 12.68 24.26 3.29
C GLY A 283 12.42 22.99 4.08
N LEU A 284 11.29 22.95 4.77
CA LEU A 284 10.76 21.76 5.42
C LEU A 284 9.58 21.22 4.64
N MET A 285 9.59 19.93 4.35
CA MET A 285 8.47 19.24 3.73
C MET A 285 7.99 18.11 4.64
N SER A 286 6.72 18.16 5.01
CA SER A 286 6.07 17.06 5.74
C SER A 286 5.48 16.07 4.74
N SER A 287 5.78 14.80 4.95
CA SER A 287 5.28 13.68 4.15
C SER A 287 5.14 12.43 5.05
N TYR A 288 4.93 11.29 4.47
CA TYR A 288 4.91 10.00 5.17
C TYR A 288 5.67 8.96 4.35
N VAL A 289 6.10 7.89 5.04
CA VAL A 289 6.76 6.74 4.41
C VAL A 289 5.74 5.94 3.63
N SER A 290 5.91 5.83 2.31
CA SER A 290 5.03 5.09 1.40
C SER A 290 5.61 3.74 0.95
N TYR A 291 6.92 3.57 1.06
CA TYR A 291 7.64 2.36 0.67
C TYR A 291 8.86 2.14 1.55
N ILE A 292 9.11 0.88 1.86
CA ILE A 292 10.30 0.42 2.55
C ILE A 292 10.87 -0.77 1.77
N GLY A 293 12.12 -0.71 1.39
CA GLY A 293 12.81 -1.79 0.69
C GLY A 293 14.21 -2.05 1.23
N ILE A 294 14.73 -3.21 0.86
CA ILE A 294 16.12 -3.61 1.10
C ILE A 294 16.75 -4.15 -0.17
N SER A 295 18.05 -3.94 -0.30
CA SER A 295 18.81 -4.42 -1.45
C SER A 295 20.15 -5.01 -0.99
N SER A 296 20.63 -6.00 -1.71
CA SER A 296 21.97 -6.55 -1.50
C SER A 296 23.10 -5.59 -1.83
N ALA A 297 22.80 -4.55 -2.61
CA ALA A 297 23.78 -3.53 -3.01
C ALA A 297 24.06 -2.49 -1.90
N ASP A 298 23.18 -2.36 -0.91
CA ASP A 298 23.35 -1.38 0.19
C ASP A 298 22.74 -1.94 1.48
N ALA A 299 23.46 -1.80 2.57
CA ALA A 299 23.00 -2.25 3.90
C ALA A 299 21.92 -1.35 4.52
N ARG A 300 21.65 -0.18 3.90
CA ARG A 300 20.63 0.78 4.37
C ARG A 300 19.27 0.41 3.82
N PHE A 301 18.24 0.75 4.58
CA PHE A 301 16.88 0.71 4.09
C PHE A 301 16.66 1.76 3.01
N TYR A 302 15.92 1.40 1.98
CA TYR A 302 15.45 2.28 0.92
C TYR A 302 14.02 2.71 1.21
N TYR A 303 13.75 3.99 1.09
CA TYR A 303 12.44 4.58 1.39
C TYR A 303 11.94 5.42 0.22
N LYS A 304 10.61 5.41 0.06
CA LYS A 304 9.92 6.41 -0.74
C LYS A 304 8.96 7.18 0.16
N SER A 305 8.75 8.45 -0.14
CA SER A 305 7.85 9.34 0.58
C SER A 305 7.08 10.21 -0.41
N GLY A 306 5.80 10.47 -0.14
CA GLY A 306 5.00 11.43 -0.88
C GLY A 306 4.27 10.92 -2.12
N GLU A 307 4.12 9.61 -2.28
CA GLU A 307 3.43 9.02 -3.45
C GLU A 307 1.90 8.98 -3.36
N LEU A 308 1.31 9.12 -2.16
CA LEU A 308 -0.14 9.23 -2.07
C LEU A 308 -0.58 10.62 -2.49
N ALA A 309 -1.20 10.69 -3.65
CA ALA A 309 -2.14 11.74 -3.96
C ALA A 309 -3.28 11.67 -2.92
N THR A 310 -3.22 12.51 -1.88
CA THR A 310 -4.41 12.71 -1.04
C THR A 310 -5.42 13.43 -1.90
N THR A 311 -6.48 12.70 -2.29
CA THR A 311 -7.58 13.31 -3.01
C THR A 311 -8.20 14.42 -2.14
N LEU A 312 -8.72 15.47 -2.77
CA LEU A 312 -9.40 16.54 -2.06
C LEU A 312 -10.50 16.02 -1.13
N THR A 313 -11.19 14.97 -1.56
CA THR A 313 -12.23 14.24 -0.81
C THR A 313 -11.71 13.63 0.48
N GLU A 314 -10.49 13.09 0.47
CA GLU A 314 -9.88 12.52 1.67
C GLU A 314 -9.43 13.59 2.67
N ARG A 315 -8.93 14.73 2.18
CA ARG A 315 -8.63 15.91 3.03
C ARG A 315 -9.88 16.49 3.68
N LEU A 316 -10.99 16.57 2.94
CA LEU A 316 -12.27 17.08 3.46
C LEU A 316 -12.92 16.10 4.47
N LYS A 317 -12.73 14.80 4.31
CA LYS A 317 -13.18 13.79 5.28
C LYS A 317 -12.35 13.79 6.56
N GLY A 318 -11.04 14.06 6.47
CA GLY A 318 -10.15 14.20 7.63
C GLY A 318 -10.31 15.52 8.41
N ALA A 319 -10.89 16.55 7.80
CA ALA A 319 -11.15 17.85 8.45
C ALA A 319 -12.49 17.92 9.21
N LYS A 320 -13.25 16.81 9.26
CA LYS A 320 -14.51 16.67 10.00
C LYS A 320 -14.36 15.73 11.21
N VAL A 321 -13.28 15.88 11.94
CA VAL A 321 -13.15 15.31 13.30
C VAL A 321 -12.79 16.44 14.24
#